data_ed883dfb620824e6124f1d44e9c4ea93
#
_entry.id   ed883dfb620824e6124f1d44e9c4ea93
#
_cell.length_a   1.000
_cell.length_b   1.000
_cell.length_c   1.000
_cell.angle_alpha   90.00
_cell.angle_beta   90.00
_cell.angle_gamma   90.00
#
_symmetry.space_group_name_H-M   'P 1'
#
loop_
_entity.id
_entity.type
_entity.pdbx_description
1 polymer ?
#
loop_
_entity_poly.entity_id
_entity_poly.type
_entity_poly.pdbx_seq_one_letter_code
_entity_poly.pdbx_strand_id
1 'polypeptide(L)'
;MPGWGYDGKDSFSNVRFMETLDKFDLRILQELQADARLTNAELAQRVGLSAAPCWRRVRALEEAGYIRGYHAEIDRHRIGLGVLAFVRLDADRNTGERTREMEEAIRRIPEIVSCHYISGAGTFELQVVSSDLDAFSQFARQVLINLPNVKDLHTSFSLGEVKASTSWPLGHLQPA
;
A
#
# COMPACT_ATOMS: atom_id res chain seq x y z
N MET A 1 18.91 -2.51 0.32
CA MET A 1 17.49 -2.11 0.35
C MET A 1 16.71 -3.29 0.91
N PRO A 2 16.14 -3.28 2.12
CA PRO A 2 15.29 -4.37 2.56
C PRO A 2 13.97 -4.27 1.81
N GLY A 3 13.68 -5.31 0.99
CA GLY A 3 12.46 -5.44 0.24
C GLY A 3 11.25 -5.53 1.16
N TRP A 4 10.19 -4.84 0.82
CA TRP A 4 8.87 -4.95 1.41
C TRP A 4 8.33 -6.36 1.11
N GLY A 5 8.65 -7.33 1.96
CA GLY A 5 8.14 -8.69 1.86
C GLY A 5 6.84 -8.81 2.62
N TYR A 6 5.71 -8.78 1.92
CA TYR A 6 4.51 -9.42 2.44
C TYR A 6 4.77 -10.93 2.41
N ASP A 7 5.10 -11.51 3.55
CA ASP A 7 5.20 -12.95 3.70
C ASP A 7 3.78 -13.51 3.66
N GLY A 8 3.43 -14.15 2.54
CA GLY A 8 2.10 -14.68 2.25
C GLY A 8 1.60 -15.79 3.20
N LYS A 9 2.16 -15.89 4.40
CA LYS A 9 1.71 -16.77 5.48
C LYS A 9 0.68 -16.16 6.40
N ASP A 10 0.41 -14.86 6.28
CA ASP A 10 -0.57 -14.15 7.12
C ASP A 10 -1.91 -13.95 6.41
N SER A 11 -2.43 -15.02 5.79
CA SER A 11 -3.83 -15.03 5.37
C SER A 11 -4.74 -15.04 6.60
N PHE A 12 -5.46 -13.95 6.81
CA PHE A 12 -6.68 -13.79 7.66
C PHE A 12 -6.70 -14.31 9.11
N SER A 13 -5.67 -15.02 9.60
CA SER A 13 -5.64 -15.66 10.91
C SER A 13 -4.74 -15.00 11.95
N ASN A 14 -4.00 -13.95 11.60
CA ASN A 14 -3.27 -13.13 12.56
C ASN A 14 -3.99 -11.81 12.84
N VAL A 15 -5.19 -11.89 13.39
CA VAL A 15 -5.62 -10.85 14.32
C VAL A 15 -4.74 -11.07 15.57
N ARG A 16 -3.47 -10.66 15.50
CA ARG A 16 -2.68 -10.41 16.69
C ARG A 16 -3.55 -9.51 17.55
N PHE A 17 -3.85 -9.95 18.76
CA PHE A 17 -4.50 -9.13 19.75
C PHE A 17 -3.87 -7.76 19.69
N MET A 18 -4.65 -6.76 19.31
CA MET A 18 -4.19 -5.38 19.24
C MET A 18 -3.63 -5.08 20.62
N GLU A 19 -2.31 -4.88 20.74
CA GLU A 19 -1.79 -4.19 21.90
C GLU A 19 -2.59 -2.91 21.98
N THR A 20 -3.26 -2.69 23.09
CA THR A 20 -4.24 -1.61 23.21
C THR A 20 -3.51 -0.28 23.11
N LEU A 21 -3.69 0.41 21.97
CA LEU A 21 -3.15 1.74 21.76
C LEU A 21 -3.79 2.70 22.76
N ASP A 22 -2.98 3.41 23.51
CA ASP A 22 -3.50 4.46 24.38
C ASP A 22 -3.78 5.77 23.61
N LYS A 23 -4.35 6.75 24.30
CA LYS A 23 -4.69 8.05 23.69
C LYS A 23 -3.48 8.78 23.09
N PHE A 24 -2.28 8.58 23.64
CA PHE A 24 -1.06 9.22 23.13
C PHE A 24 -0.57 8.52 21.87
N ASP A 25 -0.65 7.20 21.81
CA ASP A 25 -0.27 6.42 20.63
C ASP A 25 -1.20 6.76 19.44
N LEU A 26 -2.51 6.83 19.68
CA LEU A 26 -3.47 7.25 18.65
C LEU A 26 -3.18 8.66 18.15
N ARG A 27 -2.85 9.59 19.07
CA ARG A 27 -2.53 10.98 18.69
C ARG A 27 -1.21 11.06 17.92
N ILE A 28 -0.19 10.30 18.30
CA ILE A 28 1.07 10.18 17.54
C ILE A 28 0.79 9.69 16.11
N LEU A 29 0.00 8.64 15.95
CA LEU A 29 -0.37 8.12 14.63
C LEU A 29 -1.14 9.16 13.79
N GLN A 30 -2.07 9.91 14.40
CA GLN A 30 -2.81 10.98 13.72
C GLN A 30 -1.90 12.11 13.24
N GLU A 31 -1.01 12.58 14.09
CA GLU A 31 -0.07 13.68 13.75
C GLU A 31 0.91 13.25 12.65
N LEU A 32 1.45 12.03 12.75
CA LEU A 32 2.39 11.51 11.75
C LEU A 32 1.72 11.18 10.41
N GLN A 33 0.44 10.80 10.39
CA GLN A 33 -0.32 10.69 9.14
C GLN A 33 -0.57 12.04 8.48
N ALA A 34 -0.72 13.10 9.26
CA ALA A 34 -0.92 14.44 8.74
C ALA A 34 0.38 15.08 8.27
N ASP A 35 1.47 14.89 9.02
CA ASP A 35 2.80 15.41 8.67
C ASP A 35 3.90 14.48 9.19
N ALA A 36 4.43 13.66 8.30
CA ALA A 36 5.52 12.72 8.59
C ALA A 36 6.89 13.41 8.75
N ARG A 37 7.00 14.73 8.52
CA ARG A 37 8.25 15.50 8.63
C ARG A 37 8.45 16.13 10.00
N LEU A 38 7.50 15.98 10.91
CA LEU A 38 7.62 16.50 12.26
C LEU A 38 8.89 15.98 12.95
N THR A 39 9.64 16.88 13.54
CA THR A 39 10.72 16.49 14.47
C THR A 39 10.09 15.86 15.71
N ASN A 40 10.88 15.05 16.43
CA ASN A 40 10.40 14.48 17.69
C ASN A 40 9.99 15.53 18.72
N ALA A 41 10.62 16.69 18.72
CA ALA A 41 10.28 17.79 19.62
C ALA A 41 8.91 18.41 19.28
N GLU A 42 8.66 18.66 18.00
CA GLU A 42 7.37 19.17 17.51
C GLU A 42 6.25 18.16 17.76
N LEU A 43 6.49 16.89 17.45
CA LEU A 43 5.52 15.83 17.71
C LEU A 43 5.19 15.72 19.20
N ALA A 44 6.20 15.72 20.06
CA ALA A 44 6.03 15.67 21.51
C ALA A 44 5.17 16.84 22.03
N GLN A 45 5.42 18.04 21.52
CA GLN A 45 4.61 19.22 21.87
C GLN A 45 3.15 19.05 21.44
N ARG A 46 2.90 18.59 20.22
CA ARG A 46 1.53 18.39 19.69
C ARG A 46 0.74 17.33 20.45
N VAL A 47 1.41 16.26 20.89
CA VAL A 47 0.75 15.16 21.61
C VAL A 47 0.72 15.38 23.13
N GLY A 48 1.36 16.46 23.65
CA GLY A 48 1.37 16.78 25.07
C GLY A 48 2.32 15.91 25.90
N LEU A 49 3.45 15.50 25.33
CA LEU A 49 4.49 14.72 25.98
C LEU A 49 5.83 15.47 25.99
N SER A 50 6.77 15.05 26.84
CA SER A 50 8.17 15.42 26.68
C SER A 50 8.85 14.58 25.60
N ALA A 51 9.98 15.06 25.05
CA ALA A 51 10.63 14.48 23.88
C ALA A 51 11.04 13.00 24.05
N ALA A 52 11.57 12.63 25.23
CA ALA A 52 12.04 11.26 25.44
C ALA A 52 10.93 10.22 25.52
N PRO A 53 9.81 10.39 26.26
CA PRO A 53 8.68 9.46 26.19
C PRO A 53 8.00 9.45 24.79
N CYS A 54 7.91 10.58 24.10
CA CYS A 54 7.38 10.63 22.75
C CYS A 54 8.21 9.74 21.81
N TRP A 55 9.53 9.90 21.81
CA TRP A 55 10.44 9.10 21.00
C TRP A 55 10.31 7.59 21.28
N ARG A 56 10.23 7.20 22.55
CA ARG A 56 10.07 5.78 22.92
C ARG A 56 8.77 5.20 22.38
N ARG A 57 7.67 5.97 22.39
CA ARG A 57 6.38 5.54 21.84
C ARG A 57 6.42 5.39 20.32
N VAL A 58 7.01 6.34 19.61
CA VAL A 58 7.21 6.24 18.16
C VAL A 58 7.98 4.98 17.80
N ARG A 59 9.08 4.71 18.50
CA ARG A 59 9.87 3.48 18.30
C ARG A 59 9.07 2.21 18.58
N ALA A 60 8.27 2.18 19.64
CA ALA A 60 7.40 1.05 19.94
C ALA A 60 6.34 0.83 18.84
N LEU A 61 5.75 1.90 18.30
CA LEU A 61 4.79 1.83 17.20
C LEU A 61 5.43 1.35 15.88
N GLU A 62 6.68 1.73 15.62
CA GLU A 62 7.48 1.23 14.49
C GLU A 62 7.80 -0.27 14.67
N GLU A 63 8.30 -0.66 15.83
CA GLU A 63 8.66 -2.05 16.15
C GLU A 63 7.44 -2.98 16.17
N ALA A 64 6.30 -2.50 16.63
CA ALA A 64 5.03 -3.21 16.60
C ALA A 64 4.37 -3.25 15.19
N GLY A 65 4.92 -2.50 14.20
CA GLY A 65 4.44 -2.48 12.81
C GLY A 65 3.21 -1.61 12.56
N TYR A 66 2.78 -0.77 13.53
CA TYR A 66 1.74 0.24 13.29
C TYR A 66 2.23 1.31 12.32
N ILE A 67 3.49 1.74 12.44
CA ILE A 67 4.17 2.61 11.49
C ILE A 67 5.07 1.73 10.63
N ARG A 68 4.72 1.58 9.36
CA ARG A 68 5.48 0.75 8.41
C ARG A 68 6.55 1.52 7.65
N GLY A 69 6.52 2.86 7.69
CA GLY A 69 7.48 3.71 7.00
C GLY A 69 6.97 5.12 6.81
N TYR A 70 7.84 5.96 6.29
CA TYR A 70 7.59 7.36 5.97
C TYR A 70 7.92 7.58 4.50
N HIS A 71 6.97 8.07 3.72
CA HIS A 71 7.11 8.23 2.28
C HIS A 71 6.74 9.63 1.84
N ALA A 72 7.47 10.13 0.83
CA ALA A 72 7.07 11.33 0.13
C ALA A 72 5.92 11.00 -0.84
N GLU A 73 4.90 11.84 -0.86
CA GLU A 73 3.89 11.83 -1.89
C GLU A 73 4.43 12.57 -3.11
N ILE A 74 4.47 11.88 -4.26
CA ILE A 74 5.01 12.41 -5.50
C ILE A 74 3.89 12.57 -6.51
N ASP A 75 3.77 13.78 -7.08
CA ASP A 75 2.85 14.04 -8.18
C ASP A 75 3.29 13.28 -9.43
N ARG A 76 2.56 12.22 -9.77
CA ARG A 76 2.86 11.34 -10.91
C ARG A 76 2.86 12.09 -12.25
N HIS A 77 2.03 13.12 -12.40
CA HIS A 77 1.99 13.91 -13.64
C HIS A 77 3.26 14.71 -13.83
N ARG A 78 3.82 15.27 -12.74
CA ARG A 78 5.07 16.05 -12.79
C ARG A 78 6.30 15.19 -13.12
N ILE A 79 6.23 13.90 -12.87
CA ILE A 79 7.29 12.94 -13.25
C ILE A 79 6.99 12.20 -14.57
N GLY A 80 5.95 12.66 -15.32
CA GLY A 80 5.64 12.13 -16.65
C GLY A 80 4.78 10.87 -16.68
N LEU A 81 4.19 10.45 -15.56
CA LEU A 81 3.28 9.30 -15.50
C LEU A 81 1.83 9.77 -15.68
N GLY A 82 1.43 10.05 -16.94
CA GLY A 82 0.14 10.62 -17.30
C GLY A 82 -1.03 9.66 -17.15
N VAL A 83 -0.79 8.35 -17.30
CA VAL A 83 -1.82 7.31 -17.26
C VAL A 83 -1.80 6.57 -15.94
N LEU A 84 -2.98 6.38 -15.34
CA LEU A 84 -3.25 5.43 -14.27
C LEU A 84 -4.35 4.49 -14.76
N ALA A 85 -4.06 3.19 -14.78
CA ALA A 85 -5.00 2.15 -15.16
C ALA A 85 -5.29 1.23 -13.97
N PHE A 86 -6.55 0.82 -13.84
CA PHE A 86 -7.00 -0.28 -12.99
C PHE A 86 -7.13 -1.51 -13.86
N VAL A 87 -6.30 -2.51 -13.60
CA VAL A 87 -6.24 -3.73 -14.40
C VAL A 87 -6.68 -4.90 -13.55
N ARG A 88 -7.80 -5.49 -13.93
CA ARG A 88 -8.29 -6.71 -13.32
C ARG A 88 -7.77 -7.89 -14.10
N LEU A 89 -7.11 -8.80 -13.40
CA LEU A 89 -6.63 -10.06 -13.96
C LEU A 89 -7.48 -11.22 -13.45
N ASP A 90 -7.89 -12.08 -14.37
CA ASP A 90 -8.40 -13.40 -14.04
C ASP A 90 -7.29 -14.43 -14.15
N ALA A 91 -7.06 -15.15 -13.05
CA ALA A 91 -6.08 -16.22 -12.97
C ALA A 91 -6.76 -17.56 -12.69
N ASP A 92 -6.12 -18.65 -13.12
CA ASP A 92 -6.59 -19.99 -12.78
C ASP A 92 -6.34 -20.26 -11.29
N ARG A 93 -7.40 -20.56 -10.55
CA ARG A 93 -7.36 -20.77 -9.09
C ARG A 93 -6.79 -22.15 -8.70
N ASN A 94 -6.43 -22.99 -9.66
CA ASN A 94 -6.24 -24.41 -9.42
C ASN A 94 -4.87 -24.83 -8.88
N THR A 95 -3.88 -23.91 -8.75
CA THR A 95 -2.59 -24.28 -8.16
C THR A 95 -2.01 -23.12 -7.37
N GLY A 96 -1.86 -23.30 -6.07
CA GLY A 96 -1.22 -22.29 -5.18
C GLY A 96 0.22 -21.94 -5.58
N GLU A 97 0.92 -22.81 -6.28
CA GLU A 97 2.27 -22.56 -6.82
C GLU A 97 2.25 -21.53 -7.94
N ARG A 98 1.39 -21.67 -8.93
CA ARG A 98 1.25 -20.69 -10.04
C ARG A 98 0.78 -19.32 -9.57
N THR A 99 -0.05 -19.28 -8.53
CA THR A 99 -0.46 -18.01 -7.90
C THR A 99 0.74 -17.31 -7.27
N ARG A 100 1.62 -18.05 -6.59
CA ARG A 100 2.86 -17.48 -6.03
C ARG A 100 3.82 -16.96 -7.10
N GLU A 101 4.01 -17.73 -8.19
CA GLU A 101 4.83 -17.29 -9.32
C GLU A 101 4.31 -15.97 -9.91
N MET A 102 2.99 -15.84 -10.06
CA MET A 102 2.36 -14.61 -10.53
C MET A 102 2.56 -13.45 -9.55
N GLU A 103 2.35 -13.67 -8.25
CA GLU A 103 2.58 -12.65 -7.22
C GLU A 103 4.04 -12.17 -7.20
N GLU A 104 5.00 -13.10 -7.34
CA GLU A 104 6.41 -12.76 -7.43
C GLU A 104 6.76 -11.98 -8.70
N ALA A 105 6.16 -12.35 -9.83
CA ALA A 105 6.32 -11.60 -11.08
C ALA A 105 5.77 -10.17 -10.95
N ILE A 106 4.56 -10.02 -10.40
CA ILE A 106 3.93 -8.71 -10.15
C ILE A 106 4.80 -7.82 -9.26
N ARG A 107 5.37 -8.37 -8.18
CA ARG A 107 6.23 -7.59 -7.25
C ARG A 107 7.49 -7.02 -7.90
N ARG A 108 7.95 -7.58 -9.01
CA ARG A 108 9.17 -7.15 -9.72
C ARG A 108 8.91 -6.09 -10.77
N ILE A 109 7.66 -5.78 -11.08
CA ILE A 109 7.28 -4.87 -12.15
C ILE A 109 7.03 -3.48 -11.55
N PRO A 110 7.90 -2.49 -11.82
CA PRO A 110 7.80 -1.17 -11.19
C PRO A 110 6.58 -0.36 -11.66
N GLU A 111 6.06 -0.63 -12.86
CA GLU A 111 4.85 0.02 -13.37
C GLU A 111 3.58 -0.40 -12.61
N ILE A 112 3.62 -1.52 -11.90
CA ILE A 112 2.54 -1.98 -11.03
C ILE A 112 2.76 -1.39 -9.63
N VAL A 113 2.05 -0.31 -9.32
CA VAL A 113 2.21 0.41 -8.05
C VAL A 113 1.38 -0.17 -6.91
N SER A 114 0.36 -0.96 -7.22
CA SER A 114 -0.49 -1.65 -6.25
C SER A 114 -1.05 -2.93 -6.85
N CYS A 115 -1.22 -3.95 -6.02
CA CYS A 115 -1.88 -5.20 -6.39
C CYS A 115 -2.68 -5.72 -5.20
N HIS A 116 -3.96 -6.04 -5.43
CA HIS A 116 -4.83 -6.63 -4.43
C HIS A 116 -5.41 -7.95 -4.93
N TYR A 117 -5.43 -8.94 -4.05
CA TYR A 117 -6.24 -10.13 -4.26
C TYR A 117 -7.69 -9.79 -3.92
N ILE A 118 -8.60 -9.96 -4.88
CA ILE A 118 -10.00 -9.55 -4.71
C ILE A 118 -10.95 -10.75 -4.73
N SER A 119 -12.07 -10.60 -4.03
CA SER A 119 -13.21 -11.51 -4.12
C SER A 119 -14.18 -11.04 -5.21
N GLY A 120 -14.86 -11.95 -5.87
CA GLY A 120 -15.83 -11.64 -6.93
C GLY A 120 -15.28 -11.90 -8.34
N ALA A 121 -15.60 -11.03 -9.28
CA ALA A 121 -15.09 -11.13 -10.65
C ALA A 121 -13.62 -10.70 -10.70
N GLY A 122 -12.80 -11.54 -11.28
CA GLY A 122 -11.35 -11.38 -11.29
C GLY A 122 -10.67 -11.99 -10.07
N THR A 123 -9.36 -12.14 -10.16
CA THR A 123 -8.53 -12.69 -9.09
C THR A 123 -7.67 -11.61 -8.47
N PHE A 124 -7.10 -10.73 -9.29
CA PHE A 124 -6.25 -9.63 -8.86
C PHE A 124 -6.74 -8.30 -9.44
N GLU A 125 -6.58 -7.24 -8.68
CA GLU A 125 -6.74 -5.86 -9.15
C GLU A 125 -5.42 -5.11 -8.98
N LEU A 126 -4.90 -4.64 -10.12
CA LEU A 126 -3.65 -3.90 -10.19
C LEU A 126 -3.92 -2.42 -10.42
N GLN A 127 -3.08 -1.57 -9.84
CA GLN A 127 -2.93 -0.20 -10.29
C GLN A 127 -1.62 -0.11 -11.09
N VAL A 128 -1.74 0.31 -12.33
CA VAL A 128 -0.63 0.40 -13.28
C VAL A 128 -0.45 1.84 -13.73
N VAL A 129 0.78 2.33 -13.70
CA VAL A 129 1.12 3.68 -14.19
C VAL A 129 1.91 3.60 -15.48
N SER A 130 1.71 4.58 -16.36
CA SER A 130 2.44 4.70 -17.61
C SER A 130 2.54 6.17 -18.04
N SER A 131 3.47 6.48 -18.94
CA SER A 131 3.62 7.83 -19.50
C SER A 131 2.38 8.24 -20.30
N ASP A 132 1.91 7.36 -21.17
CA ASP A 132 0.81 7.57 -22.10
C ASP A 132 0.08 6.26 -22.44
N LEU A 133 -0.95 6.32 -23.27
CA LEU A 133 -1.76 5.16 -23.66
C LEU A 133 -1.01 4.20 -24.59
N ASP A 134 -0.09 4.68 -25.40
CA ASP A 134 0.70 3.83 -26.31
C ASP A 134 1.69 3.01 -25.50
N ALA A 135 2.39 3.63 -24.56
CA ALA A 135 3.29 2.94 -23.63
C ALA A 135 2.52 1.92 -22.77
N PHE A 136 1.34 2.28 -22.25
CA PHE A 136 0.48 1.33 -21.55
C PHE A 136 0.08 0.15 -22.44
N SER A 137 -0.33 0.42 -23.67
CA SER A 137 -0.74 -0.61 -24.64
C SER A 137 0.39 -1.58 -24.97
N GLN A 138 1.62 -1.09 -25.10
CA GLN A 138 2.81 -1.93 -25.24
C GLN A 138 3.05 -2.77 -24.00
N PHE A 139 3.03 -2.16 -22.83
CA PHE A 139 3.20 -2.84 -21.54
C PHE A 139 2.17 -3.96 -21.34
N ALA A 140 0.89 -3.67 -21.62
CA ALA A 140 -0.17 -4.67 -21.49
C ALA A 140 0.06 -5.90 -22.39
N ARG A 141 0.44 -5.67 -23.66
CA ARG A 141 0.70 -6.76 -24.63
C ARG A 141 2.00 -7.53 -24.37
N GLN A 142 3.04 -6.85 -23.85
CA GLN A 142 4.35 -7.49 -23.67
C GLN A 142 4.54 -8.07 -22.29
N VAL A 143 3.91 -7.51 -21.28
CA VAL A 143 4.13 -7.87 -19.89
C VAL A 143 2.88 -8.46 -19.24
N LEU A 144 1.77 -7.71 -19.18
CA LEU A 144 0.61 -8.14 -18.39
C LEU A 144 -0.03 -9.44 -18.89
N ILE A 145 -0.21 -9.56 -20.22
CA ILE A 145 -0.78 -10.80 -20.83
C ILE A 145 0.14 -12.00 -20.64
N ASN A 146 1.44 -11.76 -20.53
CA ASN A 146 2.44 -12.83 -20.38
C ASN A 146 2.77 -13.16 -18.92
N LEU A 147 2.08 -12.55 -17.96
CA LEU A 147 2.20 -12.94 -16.57
C LEU A 147 1.77 -14.41 -16.38
N PRO A 148 2.43 -15.17 -15.50
CA PRO A 148 2.08 -16.55 -15.24
C PRO A 148 0.60 -16.69 -14.88
N ASN A 149 -0.07 -17.66 -15.49
CA ASN A 149 -1.44 -18.05 -15.13
C ASN A 149 -2.56 -17.02 -15.42
N VAL A 150 -2.29 -15.97 -16.22
CA VAL A 150 -3.33 -15.03 -16.67
C VAL A 150 -4.25 -15.71 -17.69
N LYS A 151 -5.55 -15.61 -17.45
CA LYS A 151 -6.61 -16.09 -18.37
C LYS A 151 -7.25 -14.95 -19.14
N ASP A 152 -7.52 -13.84 -18.44
CA ASP A 152 -8.18 -12.68 -18.99
C ASP A 152 -7.70 -11.40 -18.31
N LEU A 153 -7.87 -10.29 -19.00
CA LEU A 153 -7.41 -8.99 -18.57
C LEU A 153 -8.43 -7.93 -18.94
N HIS A 154 -8.94 -7.24 -17.91
CA HIS A 154 -9.85 -6.12 -18.08
C HIS A 154 -9.19 -4.83 -17.59
N THR A 155 -9.17 -3.81 -18.43
CA THR A 155 -8.55 -2.53 -18.12
C THR A 155 -9.59 -1.41 -18.06
N SER A 156 -9.49 -0.59 -17.01
CA SER A 156 -10.20 0.68 -16.87
C SER A 156 -9.20 1.79 -16.62
N PHE A 157 -9.34 2.92 -17.27
CA PHE A 157 -8.46 4.07 -17.08
C PHE A 157 -9.08 5.06 -16.09
N SER A 158 -8.24 5.61 -15.21
CA SER A 158 -8.64 6.73 -14.36
C SER A 158 -8.85 7.96 -15.24
N LEU A 159 -10.05 8.54 -15.17
CA LEU A 159 -10.38 9.80 -15.85
C LEU A 159 -10.04 11.01 -14.96
N GLY A 160 -9.79 10.79 -13.68
CA GLY A 160 -9.43 11.82 -12.72
C GLY A 160 -9.49 11.27 -11.31
N GLU A 161 -8.73 11.87 -10.42
CA GLU A 161 -8.71 11.51 -9.01
C GLU A 161 -9.68 12.42 -8.23
N VAL A 162 -10.69 11.82 -7.61
CA VAL A 162 -11.69 12.57 -6.81
C VAL A 162 -11.20 12.73 -5.37
N LYS A 163 -10.46 11.75 -4.87
CA LYS A 163 -9.93 11.75 -3.51
C LYS A 163 -8.65 10.93 -3.45
N ALA A 164 -7.54 11.60 -3.17
CA ALA A 164 -6.34 10.94 -2.70
C ALA A 164 -6.32 10.98 -1.18
N SER A 165 -6.02 9.87 -0.56
CA SER A 165 -5.76 9.85 0.87
C SER A 165 -4.77 8.75 1.21
N THR A 166 -3.67 9.14 1.78
CA THR A 166 -2.69 8.22 2.37
C THR A 166 -2.96 7.96 3.85
N SER A 167 -4.00 8.62 4.41
CA SER A 167 -4.34 8.54 5.83
C SER A 167 -5.48 7.58 6.10
N TRP A 168 -5.30 6.70 7.06
CA TRP A 168 -6.32 5.77 7.53
C TRP A 168 -7.20 6.40 8.60
N PRO A 169 -8.53 6.18 8.58
CA PRO A 169 -9.41 6.66 9.65
C PRO A 169 -9.13 5.87 10.95
N LEU A 170 -8.75 6.59 12.01
CA LEU A 170 -8.46 5.98 13.31
C LEU A 170 -9.62 6.07 14.30
N GLY A 171 -10.76 6.64 13.91
CA GLY A 171 -11.90 6.87 14.79
C GLY A 171 -12.60 5.62 15.33
N HIS A 172 -12.34 4.45 14.75
CA HIS A 172 -12.83 3.16 15.23
C HIS A 172 -12.00 2.59 16.39
N LEU A 173 -10.81 3.13 16.63
CA LEU A 173 -9.92 2.72 17.70
C LEU A 173 -10.31 3.49 18.97
N GLN A 174 -10.71 2.77 20.00
CA GLN A 174 -10.94 3.34 21.33
C GLN A 174 -9.64 3.27 22.12
N PRO A 175 -9.20 4.37 22.74
CA PRO A 175 -8.04 4.31 23.61
C PRO A 175 -8.34 3.45 24.83
N ALA A 176 -7.40 2.61 25.20
CA ALA A 176 -7.46 1.82 26.42
C ALA A 176 -7.31 2.70 27.67
#